data_f90764abdf64c2556d35800d132ab8ea
#
_entry.id   f90764abdf64c2556d35800d132ab8ea
#
_cell.length_a   1.000
_cell.length_b   1.000
_cell.length_c   1.000
_cell.angle_alpha   90.00
_cell.angle_beta   90.00
_cell.angle_gamma   90.00
#
_symmetry.space_group_name_H-M   'P 1'
#
loop_
_entity.id
_entity.type
_entity.pdbx_description
1 polymer ?
#
loop_
_entity_poly.entity_id
_entity_poly.type
_entity_poly.pdbx_seq_one_letter_code
_entity_poly.pdbx_strand_id
1 'polypeptide(L)'
;MDIQSTGKGLPENAYRKLKEGESYSPVVPEDSPLPELTGYSLFWGLFYAVIFSAGAAYLGLKIGQVFEAAIPIAILAVGLSTVIKRQNALSENVIIQSIGASSGVIVAGAIFTIPGLYILGLDASFMQVFLSSLFGGFLGILFLIPFRRYFVKDMHGEFPFPEATATTEVLIAGESGGKQAKILLKALVVGGVYDFFVSGFGFWKEVVSSRAFELGEKLASFTKLEFRLNIGAAVMGLGYIVGLKYALIIACGSFLAWWVILPAMYHIGQMIPGSEIASMDPLGIFSTYVRHIGIGGIAAAGLIGIIKSRKIIAGAFKLAIQEFTGGKDLNKEKPKQQRTQLDIKMKWLVVLIISTLLGVFAFFLMLVVNGNILYAFTGLLIVTVISFLFTTVAAQAIAIVGTNPVSGMTLMTLIISCLLYTSPSPRDRTRSRMPSSA
;
A
#
# COMPACT_ATOMS: atom_id res chain seq x y z
N MET A 1 20.13 -10.79 30.85
CA MET A 1 18.72 -10.53 31.26
C MET A 1 17.87 -11.27 30.24
N ASP A 2 17.41 -12.44 30.63
CA ASP A 2 16.58 -13.24 29.72
C ASP A 2 15.29 -12.44 29.47
N ILE A 3 14.99 -12.22 28.19
CA ILE A 3 13.64 -11.78 27.82
C ILE A 3 12.75 -12.90 28.34
N GLN A 4 12.06 -12.66 29.45
CA GLN A 4 10.95 -13.52 29.81
C GLN A 4 9.93 -13.37 28.69
N SER A 5 10.15 -14.11 27.61
CA SER A 5 9.11 -14.44 26.65
C SER A 5 8.05 -15.17 27.47
N THR A 6 7.16 -14.38 28.06
CA THR A 6 5.86 -14.93 28.42
C THR A 6 5.35 -15.50 27.12
N GLY A 7 5.32 -16.82 26.97
CA GLY A 7 4.93 -17.55 25.76
C GLY A 7 3.49 -17.31 25.31
N LYS A 8 3.06 -16.10 25.38
CA LYS A 8 1.75 -15.52 25.06
C LYS A 8 2.03 -14.36 24.13
N GLY A 9 1.50 -14.38 22.94
CA GLY A 9 1.54 -13.34 21.90
C GLY A 9 1.56 -11.89 22.39
N LEU A 10 1.12 -10.96 21.59
CA LEU A 10 1.00 -9.56 22.01
C LEU A 10 0.11 -9.43 23.26
N PRO A 11 0.38 -8.48 24.16
CA PRO A 11 -0.47 -8.21 25.32
C PRO A 11 -1.86 -7.77 24.85
N GLU A 12 -2.90 -8.11 25.64
CA GLU A 12 -4.30 -7.84 25.28
C GLU A 12 -4.57 -6.36 24.94
N ASN A 13 -3.87 -5.44 25.63
CA ASN A 13 -4.00 -4.01 25.40
C ASN A 13 -3.31 -3.53 24.09
N ALA A 14 -2.63 -4.39 23.35
CA ALA A 14 -2.15 -4.10 22.01
C ALA A 14 -3.28 -3.97 20.99
N TYR A 15 -4.42 -4.64 21.24
CA TYR A 15 -5.54 -4.73 20.30
C TYR A 15 -6.70 -3.76 20.58
N ARG A 16 -6.61 -3.00 21.66
CA ARG A 16 -7.70 -2.11 22.09
C ARG A 16 -7.18 -0.76 22.56
N LYS A 17 -8.09 0.19 22.66
CA LYS A 17 -7.78 1.49 23.27
C LYS A 17 -7.32 1.32 24.71
N LEU A 18 -6.32 2.10 25.09
CA LEU A 18 -5.85 2.16 26.45
C LEU A 18 -6.90 2.85 27.32
N LYS A 19 -7.11 2.33 28.53
CA LYS A 19 -7.93 2.97 29.55
C LYS A 19 -7.20 4.17 30.15
N GLU A 20 -7.94 5.07 30.79
CA GLU A 20 -7.32 6.18 31.51
C GLU A 20 -6.29 5.67 32.54
N GLY A 21 -5.06 6.16 32.45
CA GLY A 21 -3.96 5.72 33.31
C GLY A 21 -3.26 4.42 32.91
N GLU A 22 -3.75 3.73 31.87
CA GLU A 22 -3.11 2.53 31.34
C GLU A 22 -1.99 2.91 30.37
N SER A 23 -0.84 2.24 30.46
CA SER A 23 0.26 2.37 29.51
C SER A 23 0.49 1.07 28.75
N TYR A 24 0.83 1.19 27.47
CA TYR A 24 1.25 0.04 26.67
C TYR A 24 2.72 -0.29 26.97
N SER A 25 2.99 -1.55 27.31
CA SER A 25 4.35 -2.06 27.46
C SER A 25 4.75 -2.84 26.22
N PRO A 26 5.78 -2.40 25.47
CA PRO A 26 6.24 -3.12 24.29
C PRO A 26 6.88 -4.47 24.66
N VAL A 27 6.79 -5.44 23.75
CA VAL A 27 7.39 -6.78 23.95
C VAL A 27 8.92 -6.69 24.09
N VAL A 28 9.56 -5.81 23.35
CA VAL A 28 10.98 -5.49 23.52
C VAL A 28 11.09 -4.25 24.39
N PRO A 29 11.64 -4.35 25.60
CA PRO A 29 11.81 -3.21 26.49
C PRO A 29 12.65 -2.10 25.85
N GLU A 30 12.40 -0.86 26.25
CA GLU A 30 13.08 0.32 25.70
C GLU A 30 14.59 0.32 25.95
N ASP A 31 14.99 -0.16 27.12
CA ASP A 31 16.39 -0.25 27.53
C ASP A 31 17.06 -1.56 27.07
N SER A 32 16.41 -2.30 26.18
CA SER A 32 16.96 -3.57 25.70
C SER A 32 18.22 -3.34 24.88
N PRO A 33 19.34 -3.97 25.22
CA PRO A 33 20.59 -3.88 24.47
C PRO A 33 20.61 -4.77 23.22
N LEU A 34 19.46 -5.27 22.76
CA LEU A 34 19.40 -6.20 21.64
C LEU A 34 19.89 -5.56 20.35
N PRO A 35 20.69 -6.28 19.57
CA PRO A 35 21.12 -5.81 18.26
C PRO A 35 19.90 -5.74 17.30
N GLU A 36 19.75 -4.63 16.63
CA GLU A 36 18.68 -4.39 15.65
C GLU A 36 19.24 -4.36 14.23
N LEU A 37 20.04 -3.33 13.93
CA LEU A 37 20.67 -3.17 12.64
C LEU A 37 22.07 -3.79 12.65
N THR A 38 22.18 -4.98 12.08
CA THR A 38 23.44 -5.74 11.98
C THR A 38 23.72 -6.06 10.51
N GLY A 39 24.97 -6.46 10.20
CA GLY A 39 25.30 -6.95 8.87
C GLY A 39 24.42 -8.13 8.43
N TYR A 40 24.02 -8.97 9.39
CA TYR A 40 23.10 -10.08 9.15
C TYR A 40 21.71 -9.59 8.74
N SER A 41 21.11 -8.70 9.53
CA SER A 41 19.77 -8.19 9.25
C SER A 41 19.70 -7.39 7.95
N LEU A 42 20.74 -6.61 7.66
CA LEU A 42 20.83 -5.84 6.43
C LEU A 42 20.99 -6.75 5.20
N PHE A 43 21.91 -7.72 5.24
CA PHE A 43 22.13 -8.64 4.13
C PHE A 43 20.86 -9.43 3.79
N TRP A 44 20.25 -10.08 4.77
CA TRP A 44 19.05 -10.90 4.52
C TRP A 44 17.83 -10.05 4.19
N GLY A 45 17.69 -8.87 4.78
CA GLY A 45 16.63 -7.93 4.41
C GLY A 45 16.73 -7.51 2.94
N LEU A 46 17.91 -7.12 2.47
CA LEU A 46 18.14 -6.76 1.07
C LEU A 46 17.98 -7.96 0.13
N PHE A 47 18.47 -9.13 0.52
CA PHE A 47 18.32 -10.35 -0.25
C PHE A 47 16.85 -10.69 -0.49
N TYR A 48 16.03 -10.68 0.56
CA TYR A 48 14.59 -10.91 0.43
C TYR A 48 13.91 -9.78 -0.35
N ALA A 49 14.32 -8.53 -0.16
CA ALA A 49 13.79 -7.42 -0.95
C ALA A 49 13.94 -7.65 -2.45
N VAL A 50 15.12 -8.10 -2.91
CA VAL A 50 15.38 -8.38 -4.34
C VAL A 50 14.50 -9.54 -4.84
N ILE A 51 14.47 -10.67 -4.11
CA ILE A 51 13.70 -11.85 -4.53
C ILE A 51 12.20 -11.54 -4.58
N PHE A 52 11.67 -10.93 -3.52
CA PHE A 52 10.24 -10.65 -3.45
C PHE A 52 9.83 -9.48 -4.37
N SER A 53 10.71 -8.52 -4.67
CA SER A 53 10.47 -7.54 -5.72
C SER A 53 10.30 -8.20 -7.09
N ALA A 54 11.22 -9.11 -7.45
CA ALA A 54 11.13 -9.83 -8.72
C ALA A 54 9.86 -10.69 -8.80
N GLY A 55 9.54 -11.41 -7.72
CA GLY A 55 8.31 -12.22 -7.64
C GLY A 55 7.05 -11.37 -7.72
N ALA A 56 6.97 -10.28 -6.97
CA ALA A 56 5.84 -9.36 -6.98
C ALA A 56 5.68 -8.67 -8.35
N ALA A 57 6.79 -8.30 -9.01
CA ALA A 57 6.77 -7.73 -10.34
C ALA A 57 6.20 -8.72 -11.37
N TYR A 58 6.69 -9.95 -11.36
CA TYR A 58 6.22 -10.99 -12.26
C TYR A 58 4.73 -11.30 -12.06
N LEU A 59 4.31 -11.51 -10.81
CA LEU A 59 2.91 -11.81 -10.49
C LEU A 59 2.00 -10.62 -10.78
N GLY A 60 2.42 -9.41 -10.45
CA GLY A 60 1.65 -8.21 -10.69
C GLY A 60 1.39 -7.95 -12.17
N LEU A 61 2.38 -8.17 -13.03
CA LEU A 61 2.21 -8.07 -14.49
C LEU A 61 1.36 -9.21 -15.06
N LYS A 62 1.48 -10.42 -14.52
CA LYS A 62 0.75 -11.60 -15.01
C LYS A 62 -0.71 -11.62 -14.57
N ILE A 63 -0.98 -11.29 -13.31
CA ILE A 63 -2.30 -11.46 -12.67
C ILE A 63 -3.01 -10.12 -12.47
N GLY A 64 -2.28 -9.00 -12.55
CA GLY A 64 -2.81 -7.66 -12.27
C GLY A 64 -3.02 -7.38 -10.78
N GLN A 65 -2.42 -8.18 -9.89
CA GLN A 65 -2.47 -8.01 -8.44
C GLN A 65 -1.06 -8.13 -7.86
N VAL A 66 -0.73 -7.25 -6.92
CA VAL A 66 0.53 -7.32 -6.16
C VAL A 66 0.22 -7.70 -4.73
N PHE A 67 0.84 -8.75 -4.26
CA PHE A 67 0.76 -9.20 -2.88
C PHE A 67 1.94 -8.64 -2.09
N GLU A 68 1.64 -8.07 -0.93
CA GLU A 68 2.68 -7.67 0.00
C GLU A 68 3.28 -8.91 0.68
N ALA A 69 4.60 -8.98 0.72
CA ALA A 69 5.31 -10.14 1.21
C ALA A 69 5.68 -10.06 2.70
N ALA A 70 5.04 -9.18 3.47
CA ALA A 70 5.39 -8.92 4.87
C ALA A 70 5.36 -10.18 5.73
N ILE A 71 4.27 -10.94 5.69
CA ILE A 71 4.11 -12.18 6.46
C ILE A 71 5.03 -13.29 5.97
N PRO A 72 5.13 -13.62 4.66
CA PRO A 72 6.09 -14.60 4.16
C PRO A 72 7.54 -14.29 4.54
N ILE A 73 7.95 -13.03 4.44
CA ILE A 73 9.30 -12.62 4.82
C ILE A 73 9.53 -12.77 6.32
N ALA A 74 8.54 -12.42 7.16
CA ALA A 74 8.63 -12.65 8.61
C ALA A 74 8.84 -14.13 8.94
N ILE A 75 8.10 -15.03 8.29
CA ILE A 75 8.24 -16.48 8.49
C ILE A 75 9.64 -16.95 8.05
N LEU A 76 10.13 -16.47 6.90
CA LEU A 76 11.45 -16.82 6.41
C LEU A 76 12.57 -16.28 7.31
N ALA A 77 12.44 -15.04 7.81
CA ALA A 77 13.41 -14.44 8.73
C ALA A 77 13.51 -15.24 10.04
N VAL A 78 12.36 -15.60 10.61
CA VAL A 78 12.27 -16.47 11.80
C VAL A 78 12.83 -17.87 11.53
N GLY A 79 12.43 -18.47 10.41
CA GLY A 79 12.92 -19.80 10.01
C GLY A 79 14.45 -19.81 9.87
N LEU A 80 15.00 -18.80 9.21
CA LEU A 80 16.43 -18.65 9.01
C LEU A 80 17.19 -18.45 10.32
N SER A 81 16.72 -17.55 11.18
CA SER A 81 17.34 -17.29 12.49
C SER A 81 17.33 -18.55 13.38
N THR A 82 16.26 -19.36 13.28
CA THR A 82 16.13 -20.64 14.00
C THR A 82 17.13 -21.69 13.47
N VAL A 83 17.29 -21.81 12.14
CA VAL A 83 18.24 -22.73 11.51
C VAL A 83 19.68 -22.37 11.87
N ILE A 84 20.03 -21.10 11.85
CA ILE A 84 21.35 -20.59 12.22
C ILE A 84 21.57 -20.58 13.74
N LYS A 85 20.53 -20.92 14.54
CA LYS A 85 20.55 -20.90 16.01
C LYS A 85 20.94 -19.53 16.59
N ARG A 86 20.45 -18.46 15.97
CA ARG A 86 20.72 -17.10 16.41
C ARG A 86 19.86 -16.77 17.64
N GLN A 87 20.50 -16.37 18.72
CA GLN A 87 19.82 -16.02 19.97
C GLN A 87 19.34 -14.56 19.92
N ASN A 88 18.19 -14.28 20.53
CA ASN A 88 17.61 -12.92 20.63
C ASN A 88 17.44 -12.24 19.26
N ALA A 89 17.01 -13.00 18.25
CA ALA A 89 16.95 -12.53 16.86
C ALA A 89 15.71 -11.67 16.54
N LEU A 90 14.77 -11.48 17.50
CA LEU A 90 13.50 -10.78 17.24
C LEU A 90 13.70 -9.41 16.60
N SER A 91 14.56 -8.58 17.15
CA SER A 91 14.81 -7.23 16.64
C SER A 91 15.45 -7.26 15.24
N GLU A 92 16.37 -8.18 14.98
CA GLU A 92 16.98 -8.38 13.67
C GLU A 92 15.95 -8.90 12.65
N ASN A 93 15.08 -9.83 13.05
CA ASN A 93 14.01 -10.35 12.21
C ASN A 93 12.98 -9.26 11.83
N VAL A 94 12.70 -8.31 12.74
CA VAL A 94 11.89 -7.12 12.44
C VAL A 94 12.54 -6.27 11.35
N ILE A 95 13.86 -6.06 11.42
CA ILE A 95 14.59 -5.29 10.39
C ILE A 95 14.58 -6.04 9.04
N ILE A 96 14.85 -7.35 9.04
CA ILE A 96 14.80 -8.18 7.83
C ILE A 96 13.41 -8.08 7.18
N GLN A 97 12.36 -8.25 7.98
CA GLN A 97 10.98 -8.18 7.51
C GLN A 97 10.65 -6.77 6.97
N SER A 98 11.04 -5.72 7.67
CA SER A 98 10.72 -4.33 7.27
C SER A 98 11.41 -3.95 5.94
N ILE A 99 12.70 -4.31 5.77
CA ILE A 99 13.42 -4.08 4.51
C ILE A 99 12.80 -4.91 3.39
N GLY A 100 12.56 -6.19 3.64
CA GLY A 100 12.00 -7.08 2.64
C GLY A 100 10.59 -6.68 2.20
N ALA A 101 9.71 -6.34 3.14
CA ALA A 101 8.32 -5.97 2.86
C ALA A 101 8.20 -4.66 2.07
N SER A 102 9.12 -3.70 2.24
CA SER A 102 9.13 -2.44 1.49
C SER A 102 9.20 -2.64 -0.03
N SER A 103 9.74 -3.78 -0.47
CA SER A 103 9.85 -4.15 -1.88
C SER A 103 8.51 -4.24 -2.59
N GLY A 104 7.50 -4.86 -1.97
CA GLY A 104 6.18 -5.05 -2.54
C GLY A 104 5.45 -3.73 -2.81
N VAL A 105 5.58 -2.77 -1.91
CA VAL A 105 4.94 -1.44 -2.03
C VAL A 105 5.52 -0.65 -3.21
N ILE A 106 6.86 -0.63 -3.35
CA ILE A 106 7.54 0.06 -4.45
C ILE A 106 7.19 -0.59 -5.79
N VAL A 107 7.22 -1.91 -5.83
CA VAL A 107 6.86 -2.68 -7.03
C VAL A 107 5.40 -2.44 -7.43
N ALA A 108 4.47 -2.40 -6.46
CA ALA A 108 3.06 -2.11 -6.73
C ALA A 108 2.88 -0.74 -7.42
N GLY A 109 3.58 0.28 -6.96
CA GLY A 109 3.58 1.59 -7.61
C GLY A 109 4.10 1.53 -9.04
N ALA A 110 5.23 0.87 -9.27
CA ALA A 110 5.88 0.79 -10.57
C ALA A 110 5.06 0.00 -11.60
N ILE A 111 4.57 -1.19 -11.24
CA ILE A 111 3.87 -2.10 -12.16
C ILE A 111 2.58 -1.51 -12.70
N PHE A 112 1.89 -0.73 -11.89
CA PHE A 112 0.62 -0.13 -12.32
C PHE A 112 0.79 1.17 -13.09
N THR A 113 1.95 1.82 -13.04
CA THR A 113 2.21 3.09 -13.73
C THR A 113 3.03 2.92 -15.00
N ILE A 114 4.09 2.11 -14.97
CA ILE A 114 5.02 1.94 -16.11
C ILE A 114 4.32 1.41 -17.37
N PRO A 115 3.46 0.36 -17.33
CA PRO A 115 2.76 -0.10 -18.53
C PRO A 115 1.93 0.98 -19.21
N GLY A 116 1.40 1.95 -18.44
CA GLY A 116 0.68 3.10 -18.99
C GLY A 116 1.53 3.97 -19.93
N LEU A 117 2.83 4.11 -19.65
CA LEU A 117 3.75 4.85 -20.52
C LEU A 117 3.89 4.14 -21.88
N TYR A 118 4.09 2.82 -21.86
CA TYR A 118 4.19 2.02 -23.10
C TYR A 118 2.89 2.01 -23.91
N ILE A 119 1.73 1.95 -23.25
CA ILE A 119 0.41 2.03 -23.89
C ILE A 119 0.24 3.40 -24.58
N LEU A 120 0.79 4.47 -24.00
CA LEU A 120 0.78 5.81 -24.58
C LEU A 120 1.86 6.01 -25.66
N GLY A 121 2.65 4.99 -25.97
CA GLY A 121 3.75 5.06 -26.94
C GLY A 121 4.95 5.87 -26.44
N LEU A 122 5.11 5.98 -25.12
CA LEU A 122 6.24 6.66 -24.49
C LEU A 122 7.22 5.61 -23.99
N ASP A 123 8.47 5.70 -24.44
CA ASP A 123 9.55 4.84 -23.95
C ASP A 123 10.05 5.37 -22.61
N ALA A 124 10.14 4.48 -21.64
CA ALA A 124 10.72 4.77 -20.34
C ALA A 124 12.08 4.07 -20.20
N SER A 125 13.14 4.84 -20.02
CA SER A 125 14.46 4.27 -19.77
C SER A 125 14.56 3.65 -18.37
N PHE A 126 15.42 2.64 -18.20
CA PHE A 126 15.68 2.04 -16.87
C PHE A 126 16.03 3.10 -15.82
N MET A 127 16.84 4.09 -16.18
CA MET A 127 17.25 5.15 -15.26
C MET A 127 16.07 6.03 -14.81
N GLN A 128 15.14 6.32 -15.71
CA GLN A 128 13.92 7.08 -15.37
C GLN A 128 13.04 6.30 -14.41
N VAL A 129 12.84 4.99 -14.65
CA VAL A 129 12.06 4.12 -13.76
C VAL A 129 12.73 3.98 -12.39
N PHE A 130 14.04 3.74 -12.37
CA PHE A 130 14.80 3.59 -11.15
C PHE A 130 14.78 4.86 -10.29
N LEU A 131 15.10 6.01 -10.88
CA LEU A 131 15.14 7.28 -10.14
C LEU A 131 13.74 7.74 -9.69
N SER A 132 12.71 7.54 -10.50
CA SER A 132 11.34 7.87 -10.09
C SER A 132 10.89 7.03 -8.89
N SER A 133 11.19 5.73 -8.89
CA SER A 133 10.91 4.83 -7.77
C SER A 133 11.71 5.19 -6.52
N LEU A 134 12.99 5.51 -6.69
CA LEU A 134 13.89 5.90 -5.61
C LEU A 134 13.41 7.19 -4.92
N PHE A 135 13.18 8.24 -5.69
CA PHE A 135 12.69 9.52 -5.15
C PHE A 135 11.28 9.41 -4.58
N GLY A 136 10.39 8.64 -5.21
CA GLY A 136 9.06 8.35 -4.69
C GLY A 136 9.11 7.66 -3.34
N GLY A 137 9.97 6.67 -3.18
CA GLY A 137 10.21 5.98 -1.90
C GLY A 137 10.71 6.94 -0.82
N PHE A 138 11.72 7.76 -1.12
CA PHE A 138 12.23 8.76 -0.18
C PHE A 138 11.15 9.78 0.23
N LEU A 139 10.43 10.35 -0.73
CA LEU A 139 9.36 11.32 -0.42
C LEU A 139 8.26 10.68 0.44
N GLY A 140 7.84 9.45 0.13
CA GLY A 140 6.83 8.74 0.91
C GLY A 140 7.26 8.55 2.37
N ILE A 141 8.50 8.10 2.62
CA ILE A 141 9.03 7.93 3.97
C ILE A 141 9.15 9.28 4.69
N LEU A 142 9.79 10.26 4.05
CA LEU A 142 10.07 11.54 4.68
C LEU A 142 8.79 12.33 5.01
N PHE A 143 7.76 12.25 4.17
CA PHE A 143 6.47 12.88 4.44
C PHE A 143 5.66 12.15 5.51
N LEU A 144 5.90 10.84 5.72
CA LEU A 144 5.18 10.07 6.75
C LEU A 144 5.78 10.24 8.15
N ILE A 145 7.09 10.44 8.29
CA ILE A 145 7.76 10.53 9.58
C ILE A 145 7.07 11.49 10.57
N PRO A 146 6.65 12.72 10.20
CA PRO A 146 5.95 13.63 11.12
C PRO A 146 4.63 13.08 11.67
N PHE A 147 3.99 12.17 10.93
CA PHE A 147 2.70 11.57 11.30
C PHE A 147 2.83 10.22 12.00
N ARG A 148 4.03 9.64 12.04
CA ARG A 148 4.26 8.31 12.62
C ARG A 148 3.73 8.23 14.04
N ARG A 149 4.06 9.19 14.89
CA ARG A 149 3.62 9.24 16.29
C ARG A 149 2.10 9.23 16.41
N TYR A 150 1.42 9.99 15.58
CA TYR A 150 -0.04 10.03 15.55
C TYR A 150 -0.62 8.64 15.27
N PHE A 151 -0.19 7.98 14.19
CA PHE A 151 -0.73 6.68 13.83
C PHE A 151 -0.38 5.57 14.82
N VAL A 152 0.84 5.56 15.34
CA VAL A 152 1.36 4.45 16.16
C VAL A 152 1.08 4.62 17.65
N LYS A 153 1.07 5.85 18.16
CA LYS A 153 0.92 6.14 19.59
C LYS A 153 -0.40 6.81 19.95
N ASP A 154 -0.68 7.96 19.35
CA ASP A 154 -1.83 8.78 19.76
C ASP A 154 -3.16 8.11 19.39
N MET A 155 -3.18 7.30 18.33
CA MET A 155 -4.33 6.53 17.86
C MET A 155 -4.23 5.03 18.21
N HIS A 156 -3.54 4.69 19.29
CA HIS A 156 -3.39 3.31 19.75
C HIS A 156 -4.75 2.63 19.95
N GLY A 157 -4.94 1.47 19.34
CA GLY A 157 -6.18 0.70 19.42
C GLY A 157 -7.38 1.28 18.65
N GLU A 158 -7.23 2.42 17.95
CA GLU A 158 -8.26 2.94 17.04
C GLU A 158 -8.19 2.27 15.68
N PHE A 159 -6.99 1.99 15.20
CA PHE A 159 -6.75 1.32 13.94
C PHE A 159 -6.35 -0.13 14.17
N PRO A 160 -6.90 -1.08 13.39
CA PRO A 160 -6.61 -2.51 13.57
C PRO A 160 -5.22 -2.93 13.11
N PHE A 161 -4.59 -2.23 12.17
CA PHE A 161 -3.31 -2.62 11.55
C PHE A 161 -3.21 -4.11 11.26
N PRO A 162 -4.13 -4.72 10.50
CA PRO A 162 -4.30 -6.17 10.49
C PRO A 162 -3.05 -6.92 10.02
N GLU A 163 -2.41 -6.47 8.95
CA GLU A 163 -1.20 -7.11 8.43
C GLU A 163 0.01 -6.92 9.35
N ALA A 164 0.21 -5.70 9.88
CA ALA A 164 1.30 -5.43 10.81
C ALA A 164 1.14 -6.20 12.12
N THR A 165 -0.09 -6.32 12.63
CA THR A 165 -0.40 -7.12 13.82
C THR A 165 -0.10 -8.59 13.59
N ALA A 166 -0.59 -9.17 12.48
CA ALA A 166 -0.32 -10.56 12.12
C ALA A 166 1.19 -10.82 11.92
N THR A 167 1.89 -9.92 11.24
CA THR A 167 3.34 -10.01 11.05
C THR A 167 4.08 -9.98 12.39
N THR A 168 3.67 -9.11 13.31
CA THR A 168 4.27 -9.01 14.64
C THR A 168 4.02 -10.30 15.45
N GLU A 169 2.81 -10.85 15.40
CA GLU A 169 2.50 -12.12 16.04
C GLU A 169 3.35 -13.28 15.49
N VAL A 170 3.57 -13.32 14.18
CA VAL A 170 4.45 -14.30 13.54
C VAL A 170 5.88 -14.17 14.06
N LEU A 171 6.41 -12.95 14.15
CA LEU A 171 7.77 -12.69 14.65
C LEU A 171 7.92 -13.12 16.10
N ILE A 172 6.96 -12.78 16.97
CA ILE A 172 6.97 -13.14 18.40
C ILE A 172 6.80 -14.68 18.58
N ALA A 173 5.87 -15.27 17.86
CA ALA A 173 5.66 -16.71 17.89
C ALA A 173 6.90 -17.49 17.45
N GLY A 174 7.63 -16.93 16.47
CA GLY A 174 8.88 -17.50 16.00
C GLY A 174 10.01 -17.42 17.00
N GLU A 175 10.15 -16.33 17.72
CA GLU A 175 11.16 -16.17 18.78
C GLU A 175 10.91 -17.14 19.95
N SER A 176 9.62 -17.38 20.27
CA SER A 176 9.23 -18.34 21.29
C SER A 176 9.62 -19.79 20.92
N GLY A 177 9.93 -20.06 19.67
CA GLY A 177 10.37 -21.37 19.15
C GLY A 177 9.32 -22.47 19.23
N GLY A 178 9.71 -23.70 18.91
CA GLY A 178 8.93 -24.90 19.21
C GLY A 178 7.69 -25.15 18.35
N LYS A 179 6.55 -25.38 18.99
CA LYS A 179 5.30 -25.83 18.31
C LYS A 179 4.70 -24.75 17.41
N GLN A 180 4.78 -23.48 17.79
CA GLN A 180 4.17 -22.34 17.04
C GLN A 180 4.89 -22.10 15.72
N ALA A 181 6.21 -22.06 15.73
CA ALA A 181 6.99 -21.91 14.49
C ALA A 181 6.72 -23.07 13.51
N LYS A 182 6.56 -24.31 14.01
CA LYS A 182 6.17 -25.47 13.18
C LYS A 182 4.79 -25.33 12.57
N ILE A 183 3.82 -24.76 13.30
CA ILE A 183 2.46 -24.52 12.78
C ILE A 183 2.51 -23.47 11.66
N LEU A 184 3.24 -22.38 11.83
CA LEU A 184 3.42 -21.34 10.81
C LEU A 184 4.07 -21.91 9.54
N LEU A 185 5.14 -22.69 9.69
CA LEU A 185 5.79 -23.34 8.56
C LEU A 185 4.86 -24.32 7.84
N LYS A 186 4.10 -25.14 8.58
CA LYS A 186 3.09 -26.01 7.99
C LYS A 186 2.02 -25.23 7.24
N ALA A 187 1.51 -24.14 7.82
CA ALA A 187 0.50 -23.30 7.18
C ALA A 187 1.04 -22.66 5.88
N LEU A 188 2.29 -22.18 5.89
CA LEU A 188 2.97 -21.66 4.71
C LEU A 188 3.08 -22.74 3.61
N VAL A 189 3.51 -23.93 3.97
CA VAL A 189 3.64 -25.06 3.01
C VAL A 189 2.27 -25.46 2.47
N VAL A 190 1.26 -25.62 3.33
CA VAL A 190 -0.10 -25.99 2.90
C VAL A 190 -0.70 -24.92 1.98
N GLY A 191 -0.64 -23.63 2.37
CA GLY A 191 -1.13 -22.54 1.55
C GLY A 191 -0.38 -22.40 0.23
N GLY A 192 0.96 -22.51 0.28
CA GLY A 192 1.80 -22.44 -0.92
C GLY A 192 1.57 -23.60 -1.88
N VAL A 193 1.41 -24.83 -1.36
CA VAL A 193 1.08 -26.00 -2.17
C VAL A 193 -0.31 -25.86 -2.78
N TYR A 194 -1.30 -25.40 -2.02
CA TYR A 194 -2.64 -25.12 -2.53
C TYR A 194 -2.60 -24.12 -3.70
N ASP A 195 -2.00 -22.94 -3.50
CA ASP A 195 -1.94 -21.92 -4.53
C ASP A 195 -1.07 -22.34 -5.71
N PHE A 196 -0.04 -23.17 -5.51
CA PHE A 196 0.76 -23.75 -6.58
C PHE A 196 -0.07 -24.67 -7.50
N PHE A 197 -0.97 -25.51 -6.93
CA PHE A 197 -1.87 -26.34 -7.72
C PHE A 197 -2.93 -25.50 -8.44
N VAL A 198 -3.43 -24.44 -7.83
CA VAL A 198 -4.41 -23.53 -8.44
C VAL A 198 -3.78 -22.75 -9.58
N SER A 199 -2.72 -22.01 -9.29
CA SER A 199 -2.11 -21.05 -10.24
C SER A 199 -1.09 -21.70 -11.17
N GLY A 200 -0.36 -22.74 -10.71
CA GLY A 200 0.69 -23.41 -11.47
C GLY A 200 0.15 -24.46 -12.44
N PHE A 201 -0.70 -25.34 -11.96
CA PHE A 201 -1.27 -26.43 -12.77
C PHE A 201 -2.68 -26.16 -13.30
N GLY A 202 -3.38 -25.15 -12.73
CA GLY A 202 -4.73 -24.82 -13.17
C GLY A 202 -5.75 -25.95 -12.94
N PHE A 203 -5.58 -26.75 -11.88
CA PHE A 203 -6.51 -27.84 -11.57
C PHE A 203 -7.94 -27.38 -11.39
N TRP A 204 -8.09 -26.14 -10.91
CA TRP A 204 -9.37 -25.42 -10.88
C TRP A 204 -9.12 -23.93 -11.05
N LYS A 205 -10.18 -23.20 -11.41
CA LYS A 205 -10.10 -21.76 -11.63
C LYS A 205 -9.89 -21.03 -10.31
N GLU A 206 -8.93 -20.12 -10.26
CA GLU A 206 -8.70 -19.25 -9.11
C GLU A 206 -9.92 -18.39 -8.76
N VAL A 207 -10.68 -18.00 -9.79
CA VAL A 207 -11.94 -17.27 -9.64
C VAL A 207 -13.10 -18.16 -10.04
N VAL A 208 -13.95 -18.50 -9.08
CA VAL A 208 -15.21 -19.20 -9.32
C VAL A 208 -16.27 -18.18 -9.68
N SER A 209 -16.94 -18.38 -10.81
CA SER A 209 -18.01 -17.51 -11.31
C SER A 209 -19.32 -18.27 -11.31
N SER A 210 -20.43 -17.57 -11.00
CA SER A 210 -21.79 -18.09 -11.13
C SER A 210 -22.12 -18.52 -12.56
N ARG A 211 -21.43 -18.00 -13.56
CA ARG A 211 -21.55 -18.40 -14.96
C ARG A 211 -21.14 -19.83 -15.25
N ALA A 212 -20.49 -20.52 -14.30
CA ALA A 212 -20.22 -21.95 -14.40
C ALA A 212 -21.50 -22.79 -14.37
N PHE A 213 -22.60 -22.25 -13.91
CA PHE A 213 -23.91 -22.90 -13.86
C PHE A 213 -24.85 -22.29 -14.91
N GLU A 214 -25.69 -23.10 -15.53
CA GLU A 214 -26.62 -22.67 -16.60
C GLU A 214 -27.56 -21.52 -16.18
N LEU A 215 -28.07 -21.56 -14.95
CA LEU A 215 -28.90 -20.50 -14.39
C LEU A 215 -28.12 -19.19 -14.24
N GLY A 216 -26.86 -19.28 -13.78
CA GLY A 216 -25.99 -18.10 -13.62
C GLY A 216 -25.58 -17.48 -14.95
N GLU A 217 -25.39 -18.31 -16.00
CA GLU A 217 -25.13 -17.80 -17.34
C GLU A 217 -26.35 -17.08 -17.93
N LYS A 218 -27.56 -17.60 -17.74
CA LYS A 218 -28.81 -16.94 -18.13
C LYS A 218 -29.00 -15.61 -17.41
N LEU A 219 -28.71 -15.54 -16.10
CA LEU A 219 -28.77 -14.30 -15.33
C LEU A 219 -27.73 -13.29 -15.81
N ALA A 220 -26.48 -13.72 -16.03
CA ALA A 220 -25.42 -12.85 -16.51
C ALA A 220 -25.69 -12.32 -17.93
N SER A 221 -26.31 -13.09 -18.80
CA SER A 221 -26.66 -12.66 -20.15
C SER A 221 -27.81 -11.65 -20.15
N PHE A 222 -28.84 -11.86 -19.34
CA PHE A 222 -30.04 -11.04 -19.33
C PHE A 222 -29.90 -9.76 -18.48
N THR A 223 -29.33 -9.88 -17.25
CA THR A 223 -29.28 -8.77 -16.29
C THR A 223 -27.86 -8.27 -16.03
N LYS A 224 -26.84 -8.95 -16.61
CA LYS A 224 -25.41 -8.74 -16.31
C LYS A 224 -25.05 -9.00 -14.85
N LEU A 225 -25.92 -9.66 -14.08
CA LEU A 225 -25.63 -10.10 -12.72
C LEU A 225 -24.68 -11.28 -12.75
N GLU A 226 -23.52 -11.09 -12.11
CA GLU A 226 -22.50 -12.14 -11.98
C GLU A 226 -21.97 -12.14 -10.55
N PHE A 227 -21.84 -13.33 -9.94
CA PHE A 227 -21.14 -13.54 -8.69
C PHE A 227 -19.78 -14.13 -8.99
N ARG A 228 -18.72 -13.52 -8.50
CA ARG A 228 -17.33 -13.99 -8.65
C ARG A 228 -16.68 -14.07 -7.29
N LEU A 229 -16.02 -15.18 -7.02
CA LEU A 229 -15.30 -15.43 -5.77
C LEU A 229 -13.87 -15.89 -6.07
N ASN A 230 -12.90 -15.15 -5.55
CA ASN A 230 -11.51 -15.61 -5.57
C ASN A 230 -11.30 -16.58 -4.41
N ILE A 231 -10.81 -17.79 -4.71
CA ILE A 231 -10.61 -18.87 -3.76
C ILE A 231 -9.12 -19.11 -3.42
N GLY A 232 -8.25 -18.17 -3.76
CA GLY A 232 -6.84 -18.23 -3.41
C GLY A 232 -6.62 -18.25 -1.88
N ALA A 233 -5.68 -19.07 -1.42
CA ALA A 233 -5.40 -19.23 0.01
C ALA A 233 -4.95 -17.91 0.65
N ALA A 234 -4.17 -17.12 -0.07
CA ALA A 234 -3.69 -15.82 0.39
C ALA A 234 -4.86 -14.84 0.62
N VAL A 235 -5.85 -14.79 -0.29
CA VAL A 235 -7.01 -13.89 -0.18
C VAL A 235 -7.91 -14.30 0.99
N MET A 236 -8.12 -15.60 1.17
CA MET A 236 -8.90 -16.13 2.30
C MET A 236 -8.22 -15.84 3.65
N GLY A 237 -6.90 -16.02 3.72
CA GLY A 237 -6.10 -15.69 4.90
C GLY A 237 -6.15 -14.20 5.24
N LEU A 238 -6.03 -13.34 4.24
CA LEU A 238 -6.15 -11.89 4.41
C LEU A 238 -7.53 -11.49 4.96
N GLY A 239 -8.60 -12.07 4.41
CA GLY A 239 -9.97 -11.81 4.90
C GLY A 239 -10.14 -12.19 6.38
N TYR A 240 -9.53 -13.30 6.81
CA TYR A 240 -9.53 -13.71 8.22
C TYR A 240 -8.76 -12.72 9.12
N ILE A 241 -7.57 -12.27 8.70
CA ILE A 241 -6.73 -11.32 9.43
C ILE A 241 -7.40 -9.96 9.57
N VAL A 242 -7.98 -9.43 8.50
CA VAL A 242 -8.70 -8.14 8.47
C VAL A 242 -9.89 -8.10 9.44
N GLY A 243 -10.48 -9.26 9.69
CA GLY A 243 -11.60 -9.43 10.62
C GLY A 243 -12.97 -9.08 10.00
N LEU A 244 -14.00 -9.61 10.63
CA LEU A 244 -15.38 -9.62 10.08
C LEU A 244 -15.91 -8.21 9.76
N LYS A 245 -15.67 -7.23 10.62
CA LYS A 245 -16.18 -5.86 10.45
C LYS A 245 -15.73 -5.23 9.13
N TYR A 246 -14.44 -5.26 8.85
CA TYR A 246 -13.87 -4.66 7.66
C TYR A 246 -14.09 -5.54 6.43
N ALA A 247 -14.02 -6.86 6.59
CA ALA A 247 -14.35 -7.80 5.52
C ALA A 247 -15.79 -7.62 5.01
N LEU A 248 -16.76 -7.39 5.92
CA LEU A 248 -18.15 -7.08 5.54
C LEU A 248 -18.27 -5.74 4.80
N ILE A 249 -17.55 -4.69 5.21
CA ILE A 249 -17.56 -3.41 4.50
C ILE A 249 -17.05 -3.58 3.07
N ILE A 250 -15.94 -4.32 2.89
CA ILE A 250 -15.38 -4.62 1.56
C ILE A 250 -16.37 -5.45 0.73
N ALA A 251 -16.97 -6.48 1.32
CA ALA A 251 -17.99 -7.30 0.66
C ALA A 251 -19.22 -6.49 0.24
N CYS A 252 -19.73 -5.61 1.12
CA CYS A 252 -20.84 -4.71 0.78
C CYS A 252 -20.49 -3.79 -0.40
N GLY A 253 -19.27 -3.26 -0.45
CA GLY A 253 -18.79 -2.50 -1.60
C GLY A 253 -18.77 -3.31 -2.90
N SER A 254 -18.34 -4.56 -2.83
CA SER A 254 -18.34 -5.49 -3.96
C SER A 254 -19.77 -5.81 -4.42
N PHE A 255 -20.70 -6.10 -3.49
CA PHE A 255 -22.12 -6.33 -3.82
C PHE A 255 -22.75 -5.10 -4.46
N LEU A 256 -22.50 -3.90 -3.91
CA LEU A 256 -22.98 -2.65 -4.48
C LEU A 256 -22.47 -2.47 -5.93
N ALA A 257 -21.18 -2.70 -6.16
CA ALA A 257 -20.59 -2.54 -7.49
C ALA A 257 -21.13 -3.54 -8.52
N TRP A 258 -21.14 -4.84 -8.16
CA TRP A 258 -21.46 -5.91 -9.11
C TRP A 258 -22.97 -6.20 -9.24
N TRP A 259 -23.76 -5.97 -8.19
CA TRP A 259 -25.17 -6.34 -8.18
C TRP A 259 -26.12 -5.16 -8.27
N VAL A 260 -25.66 -3.95 -8.03
CA VAL A 260 -26.48 -2.74 -8.13
C VAL A 260 -25.98 -1.83 -9.24
N ILE A 261 -24.74 -1.36 -9.15
CA ILE A 261 -24.23 -0.34 -10.08
C ILE A 261 -24.05 -0.92 -11.50
N LEU A 262 -23.47 -2.11 -11.60
CA LEU A 262 -23.21 -2.72 -12.93
C LEU A 262 -24.51 -3.01 -13.70
N PRO A 263 -25.53 -3.66 -13.14
CA PRO A 263 -26.83 -3.82 -13.82
C PRO A 263 -27.52 -2.49 -14.12
N ALA A 264 -27.44 -1.51 -13.21
CA ALA A 264 -27.99 -0.19 -13.45
C ALA A 264 -27.32 0.50 -14.65
N MET A 265 -26.00 0.43 -14.76
CA MET A 265 -25.24 0.95 -15.92
C MET A 265 -25.65 0.25 -17.21
N TYR A 266 -25.85 -1.06 -17.18
CA TYR A 266 -26.33 -1.81 -18.34
C TYR A 266 -27.71 -1.34 -18.80
N HIS A 267 -28.67 -1.20 -17.88
CA HIS A 267 -30.01 -0.71 -18.22
C HIS A 267 -30.01 0.74 -18.70
N ILE A 268 -29.22 1.62 -18.09
CA ILE A 268 -29.03 3.00 -18.57
C ILE A 268 -28.41 3.00 -19.97
N GLY A 269 -27.41 2.16 -20.21
CA GLY A 269 -26.79 2.02 -21.51
C GLY A 269 -27.75 1.58 -22.62
N GLN A 270 -28.74 0.72 -22.30
CA GLN A 270 -29.80 0.34 -23.24
C GLN A 270 -30.74 1.50 -23.62
N MET A 271 -30.91 2.49 -22.75
CA MET A 271 -31.75 3.65 -22.98
C MET A 271 -31.05 4.72 -23.85
N ILE A 272 -29.73 4.66 -23.99
CA ILE A 272 -28.94 5.64 -24.75
C ILE A 272 -28.70 5.09 -26.17
N PRO A 273 -29.28 5.69 -27.22
CA PRO A 273 -29.04 5.27 -28.61
C PRO A 273 -27.54 5.36 -28.97
N GLY A 274 -26.98 4.28 -29.53
CA GLY A 274 -25.56 4.24 -29.90
C GLY A 274 -24.58 3.94 -28.80
N SER A 275 -25.06 3.61 -27.59
CA SER A 275 -24.19 3.20 -26.48
C SER A 275 -23.65 1.78 -26.67
N GLU A 276 -22.33 1.63 -26.57
CA GLU A 276 -21.65 0.32 -26.61
C GLU A 276 -21.84 -0.50 -25.34
N ILE A 277 -22.35 0.11 -24.26
CA ILE A 277 -22.52 -0.52 -22.93
C ILE A 277 -23.40 -1.78 -23.02
N ALA A 278 -24.44 -1.72 -23.84
CA ALA A 278 -25.37 -2.84 -24.02
C ALA A 278 -24.74 -4.10 -24.61
N SER A 279 -23.69 -3.94 -25.43
CA SER A 279 -22.97 -5.05 -26.07
C SER A 279 -21.83 -5.60 -25.22
N MET A 280 -21.41 -4.88 -24.16
CA MET A 280 -20.30 -5.29 -23.31
C MET A 280 -20.67 -6.47 -22.39
N ASP A 281 -19.67 -7.29 -22.08
CA ASP A 281 -19.76 -8.27 -21.02
C ASP A 281 -19.69 -7.61 -19.62
N PRO A 282 -20.07 -8.30 -18.53
CA PRO A 282 -20.02 -7.72 -17.20
C PRO A 282 -18.66 -7.17 -16.79
N LEU A 283 -17.57 -7.85 -17.17
CA LEU A 283 -16.22 -7.41 -16.86
C LEU A 283 -15.82 -6.14 -17.64
N GLY A 284 -16.27 -6.02 -18.88
CA GLY A 284 -16.10 -4.83 -19.71
C GLY A 284 -16.80 -3.62 -19.11
N ILE A 285 -18.07 -3.76 -18.68
CA ILE A 285 -18.83 -2.69 -18.01
C ILE A 285 -18.13 -2.30 -16.71
N PHE A 286 -17.68 -3.29 -15.93
CA PHE A 286 -16.97 -3.02 -14.68
C PHE A 286 -15.70 -2.22 -14.93
N SER A 287 -14.83 -2.67 -15.83
CA SER A 287 -13.53 -2.05 -16.08
C SER A 287 -13.63 -0.64 -16.67
N THR A 288 -14.64 -0.40 -17.53
CA THR A 288 -14.80 0.87 -18.24
C THR A 288 -15.57 1.92 -17.45
N TYR A 289 -16.56 1.51 -16.64
CA TYR A 289 -17.46 2.45 -15.96
C TYR A 289 -17.46 2.30 -14.44
N VAL A 290 -17.80 1.12 -13.93
CA VAL A 290 -18.04 0.92 -12.48
C VAL A 290 -16.77 1.14 -11.66
N ARG A 291 -15.63 0.69 -12.16
CA ARG A 291 -14.32 0.88 -11.55
C ARG A 291 -14.01 2.35 -11.30
N HIS A 292 -14.37 3.25 -12.21
CA HIS A 292 -14.11 4.69 -12.06
C HIS A 292 -14.94 5.31 -10.94
N ILE A 293 -16.17 4.81 -10.69
CA ILE A 293 -16.98 5.23 -9.55
C ILE A 293 -16.28 4.86 -8.24
N GLY A 294 -15.75 3.64 -8.15
CA GLY A 294 -14.96 3.18 -7.00
C GLY A 294 -13.70 4.03 -6.77
N ILE A 295 -12.98 4.35 -7.85
CA ILE A 295 -11.81 5.23 -7.85
C ILE A 295 -12.17 6.62 -7.31
N GLY A 296 -13.27 7.20 -7.81
CA GLY A 296 -13.78 8.48 -7.32
C GLY A 296 -14.14 8.45 -5.85
N GLY A 297 -14.77 7.34 -5.40
CA GLY A 297 -15.09 7.10 -3.98
C GLY A 297 -13.85 7.07 -3.08
N ILE A 298 -12.77 6.38 -3.51
CA ILE A 298 -11.50 6.33 -2.78
C ILE A 298 -10.86 7.72 -2.72
N ALA A 299 -10.84 8.45 -3.83
CA ALA A 299 -10.29 9.81 -3.88
C ALA A 299 -11.07 10.76 -2.96
N ALA A 300 -12.40 10.72 -2.99
CA ALA A 300 -13.25 11.52 -2.11
C ALA A 300 -13.04 11.18 -0.63
N ALA A 301 -12.97 9.88 -0.30
CA ALA A 301 -12.69 9.43 1.06
C ALA A 301 -11.32 9.91 1.54
N GLY A 302 -10.31 9.87 0.66
CA GLY A 302 -8.98 10.40 0.93
C GLY A 302 -8.98 11.90 1.23
N LEU A 303 -9.64 12.69 0.39
CA LEU A 303 -9.76 14.14 0.60
C LEU A 303 -10.49 14.47 1.90
N ILE A 304 -11.60 13.78 2.19
CA ILE A 304 -12.33 13.92 3.45
C ILE A 304 -11.45 13.55 4.64
N GLY A 305 -10.63 12.48 4.51
CA GLY A 305 -9.66 12.05 5.53
C GLY A 305 -8.64 13.16 5.83
N ILE A 306 -8.08 13.82 4.80
CA ILE A 306 -7.16 14.96 4.94
C ILE A 306 -7.85 16.12 5.66
N ILE A 307 -9.07 16.48 5.25
CA ILE A 307 -9.84 17.57 5.87
C ILE A 307 -10.10 17.28 7.35
N LYS A 308 -10.46 16.04 7.70
CA LYS A 308 -10.65 15.61 9.11
C LYS A 308 -9.34 15.67 9.90
N SER A 309 -8.22 15.31 9.27
CA SER A 309 -6.89 15.31 9.90
C SER A 309 -6.19 16.68 9.92
N ARG A 310 -6.83 17.74 9.40
CA ARG A 310 -6.23 19.09 9.25
C ARG A 310 -5.61 19.65 10.54
N LYS A 311 -6.24 19.40 11.71
CA LYS A 311 -5.71 19.87 12.99
C LYS A 311 -4.40 19.19 13.37
N ILE A 312 -4.28 17.90 13.05
CA ILE A 312 -3.11 17.07 13.30
C ILE A 312 -1.99 17.49 12.36
N ILE A 313 -2.31 17.64 11.08
CA ILE A 313 -1.39 18.15 10.05
C ILE A 313 -0.84 19.52 10.45
N ALA A 314 -1.73 20.46 10.82
CA ALA A 314 -1.33 21.79 11.28
C ALA A 314 -0.50 21.74 12.58
N GLY A 315 -0.83 20.82 13.50
CA GLY A 315 -0.06 20.58 14.73
C GLY A 315 1.35 20.09 14.45
N ALA A 316 1.51 19.12 13.54
CA ALA A 316 2.80 18.60 13.11
C ALA A 316 3.66 19.69 12.43
N PHE A 317 3.06 20.49 11.53
CA PHE A 317 3.73 21.64 10.93
C PHE A 317 4.16 22.70 11.96
N LYS A 318 3.28 23.02 12.91
CA LYS A 318 3.59 23.98 13.98
C LYS A 318 4.77 23.50 14.83
N LEU A 319 4.79 22.22 15.20
CA LEU A 319 5.91 21.64 15.93
C LEU A 319 7.20 21.66 15.09
N ALA A 320 7.11 21.33 13.82
CA ALA A 320 8.24 21.39 12.89
C ALA A 320 8.83 22.80 12.81
N ILE A 321 7.99 23.83 12.64
CA ILE A 321 8.41 25.22 12.56
C ILE A 321 8.99 25.68 13.90
N GLN A 322 8.38 25.35 15.05
CA GLN A 322 8.89 25.69 16.36
C GLN A 322 10.26 25.07 16.64
N GLU A 323 10.48 23.83 16.22
CA GLU A 323 11.76 23.16 16.39
C GLU A 323 12.84 23.72 15.44
N PHE A 324 12.43 24.21 14.27
CA PHE A 324 13.32 24.84 13.30
C PHE A 324 13.69 26.29 13.70
N THR A 325 12.73 27.07 14.22
CA THR A 325 12.94 28.48 14.59
C THR A 325 13.56 28.65 15.98
N GLY A 326 13.87 27.55 16.68
CA GLY A 326 14.52 27.64 17.99
C GLY A 326 13.65 28.27 19.07
N GLY A 327 12.32 28.09 18.99
CA GLY A 327 11.38 28.65 19.94
C GLY A 327 11.77 28.34 21.39
N LYS A 328 12.07 29.39 22.13
CA LYS A 328 12.51 29.43 23.53
C LYS A 328 11.41 28.99 24.51
N ASP A 329 11.07 27.71 24.52
CA ASP A 329 10.49 27.08 25.70
C ASP A 329 11.53 26.12 26.33
N LEU A 330 12.69 26.69 26.66
CA LEU A 330 13.82 26.02 27.29
C LEU A 330 13.56 25.61 28.74
N ASN A 331 12.39 25.92 29.31
CA ASN A 331 12.10 25.69 30.74
C ASN A 331 11.03 24.63 31.05
N LYS A 332 10.51 23.93 30.03
CA LYS A 332 9.79 22.67 30.33
C LYS A 332 10.76 21.55 30.10
N GLU A 333 11.15 20.86 31.17
CA GLU A 333 11.79 19.55 31.11
C GLU A 333 11.02 18.71 30.08
N LYS A 334 11.62 18.51 28.90
CA LYS A 334 11.04 17.58 27.89
C LYS A 334 11.01 16.24 28.61
N PRO A 335 9.83 15.61 28.75
CA PRO A 335 9.76 14.27 29.32
C PRO A 335 10.78 13.43 28.56
N LYS A 336 11.62 12.68 29.28
CA LYS A 336 12.66 11.82 28.72
C LYS A 336 12.01 10.96 27.63
N GLN A 337 12.20 11.33 26.38
CA GLN A 337 11.62 10.57 25.28
C GLN A 337 12.27 9.21 25.24
N GLN A 338 11.45 8.19 25.28
CA GLN A 338 11.87 6.80 25.23
C GLN A 338 12.57 6.52 23.89
N ARG A 339 13.59 5.66 23.88
CA ARG A 339 14.36 5.31 22.67
C ARG A 339 13.45 4.89 21.49
N THR A 340 12.44 4.09 21.77
CA THR A 340 11.48 3.58 20.80
C THR A 340 10.55 4.65 20.19
N GLN A 341 10.53 5.85 20.78
CA GLN A 341 9.72 6.99 20.34
C GLN A 341 10.54 8.09 19.67
N LEU A 342 11.87 7.89 19.57
CA LEU A 342 12.75 8.83 18.90
C LEU A 342 12.63 8.66 17.38
N ASP A 343 12.39 9.76 16.70
CA ASP A 343 12.46 9.89 15.26
C ASP A 343 13.70 10.68 14.83
N ILE A 344 13.92 10.75 13.52
CA ILE A 344 14.95 11.63 12.93
C ILE A 344 14.67 13.06 13.39
N LYS A 345 15.70 13.75 13.89
CA LYS A 345 15.58 15.15 14.32
C LYS A 345 14.99 15.99 13.18
N MET A 346 14.02 16.84 13.48
CA MET A 346 13.28 17.63 12.50
C MET A 346 14.19 18.44 11.55
N LYS A 347 15.31 18.94 12.04
CA LYS A 347 16.31 19.65 11.21
C LYS A 347 16.84 18.76 10.09
N TRP A 348 17.23 17.52 10.42
CA TRP A 348 17.71 16.57 9.43
C TRP A 348 16.59 16.11 8.48
N LEU A 349 15.38 15.96 8.98
CA LEU A 349 14.22 15.64 8.16
C LEU A 349 13.98 16.71 7.08
N VAL A 350 13.99 17.97 7.46
CA VAL A 350 13.83 19.10 6.50
C VAL A 350 14.97 19.13 5.49
N VAL A 351 16.21 18.92 5.92
CA VAL A 351 17.37 18.84 5.00
C VAL A 351 17.20 17.70 4.01
N LEU A 352 16.78 16.52 4.47
CA LEU A 352 16.54 15.36 3.61
C LEU A 352 15.39 15.60 2.62
N ILE A 353 14.30 16.23 3.07
CA ILE A 353 13.18 16.59 2.17
C ILE A 353 13.67 17.55 1.09
N ILE A 354 14.37 18.63 1.47
CA ILE A 354 14.88 19.62 0.50
C ILE A 354 15.88 18.94 -0.47
N SER A 355 16.79 18.11 0.04
CA SER A 355 17.74 17.38 -0.81
C SER A 355 17.04 16.46 -1.80
N THR A 356 16.00 15.74 -1.35
CA THR A 356 15.21 14.87 -2.22
C THR A 356 14.44 15.68 -3.27
N LEU A 357 13.84 16.81 -2.90
CA LEU A 357 13.14 17.69 -3.84
C LEU A 357 14.08 18.30 -4.87
N LEU A 358 15.30 18.67 -4.49
CA LEU A 358 16.35 19.10 -5.43
C LEU A 358 16.74 17.96 -6.38
N GLY A 359 16.85 16.72 -5.88
CA GLY A 359 17.05 15.54 -6.70
C GLY A 359 15.92 15.30 -7.70
N VAL A 360 14.66 15.43 -7.26
CA VAL A 360 13.48 15.33 -8.13
C VAL A 360 13.50 16.44 -9.19
N PHE A 361 13.84 17.66 -8.82
CA PHE A 361 13.96 18.77 -9.77
C PHE A 361 15.01 18.50 -10.83
N ALA A 362 16.20 18.05 -10.43
CA ALA A 362 17.28 17.70 -11.34
C ALA A 362 16.90 16.52 -12.26
N PHE A 363 16.20 15.52 -11.70
CA PHE A 363 15.64 14.40 -12.46
C PHE A 363 14.67 14.86 -13.55
N PHE A 364 13.70 15.71 -13.21
CA PHE A 364 12.79 16.27 -14.20
C PHE A 364 13.54 17.09 -15.25
N LEU A 365 14.44 17.98 -14.83
CA LEU A 365 15.16 18.89 -15.72
C LEU A 365 16.02 18.15 -16.75
N MET A 366 16.75 17.12 -16.30
CA MET A 366 17.73 16.43 -17.14
C MET A 366 17.16 15.25 -17.93
N LEU A 367 16.22 14.49 -17.34
CA LEU A 367 15.80 13.18 -17.87
C LEU A 367 14.37 13.17 -18.41
N VAL A 368 13.54 14.15 -18.04
CA VAL A 368 12.12 14.14 -18.43
C VAL A 368 11.79 15.27 -19.41
N VAL A 369 12.20 16.52 -19.11
CA VAL A 369 11.78 17.70 -19.88
C VAL A 369 12.90 18.37 -20.68
N ASN A 370 14.05 17.69 -20.86
CA ASN A 370 15.17 18.12 -21.72
C ASN A 370 15.59 19.58 -21.49
N GLY A 371 15.72 20.00 -20.22
CA GLY A 371 16.24 21.31 -19.84
C GLY A 371 15.20 22.43 -19.70
N ASN A 372 13.93 22.16 -19.87
CA ASN A 372 12.89 23.20 -19.67
C ASN A 372 12.59 23.41 -18.17
N ILE A 373 13.12 24.51 -17.62
CA ILE A 373 13.01 24.83 -16.19
C ILE A 373 11.56 25.00 -15.74
N LEU A 374 10.69 25.60 -16.55
CA LEU A 374 9.30 25.84 -16.19
C LEU A 374 8.53 24.51 -16.02
N TYR A 375 8.69 23.60 -16.96
CA TYR A 375 8.06 22.27 -16.89
C TYR A 375 8.65 21.42 -15.76
N ALA A 376 9.96 21.51 -15.51
CA ALA A 376 10.58 20.81 -14.37
C ALA A 376 10.04 21.34 -13.03
N PHE A 377 9.89 22.65 -12.87
CA PHE A 377 9.34 23.26 -11.66
C PHE A 377 7.85 22.92 -11.47
N THR A 378 7.06 22.94 -12.53
CA THR A 378 5.65 22.54 -12.49
C THR A 378 5.52 21.06 -12.08
N GLY A 379 6.33 20.17 -12.67
CA GLY A 379 6.38 18.77 -12.31
C GLY A 379 6.77 18.55 -10.84
N LEU A 380 7.79 19.26 -10.36
CA LEU A 380 8.19 19.23 -8.95
C LEU A 380 7.05 19.62 -8.01
N LEU A 381 6.37 20.72 -8.31
CA LEU A 381 5.26 21.22 -7.49
C LEU A 381 4.11 20.21 -7.44
N ILE A 382 3.71 19.68 -8.59
CA ILE A 382 2.66 18.65 -8.68
C ILE A 382 3.04 17.43 -7.87
N VAL A 383 4.24 16.86 -8.08
CA VAL A 383 4.71 15.66 -7.37
C VAL A 383 4.77 15.92 -5.86
N THR A 384 5.27 17.08 -5.43
CA THR A 384 5.39 17.40 -4.01
C THR A 384 4.02 17.45 -3.32
N VAL A 385 3.06 18.19 -3.90
CA VAL A 385 1.71 18.32 -3.33
C VAL A 385 1.01 16.97 -3.31
N ILE A 386 1.05 16.25 -4.42
CA ILE A 386 0.39 14.94 -4.55
C ILE A 386 1.02 13.93 -3.57
N SER A 387 2.34 13.78 -3.58
CA SER A 387 3.01 12.83 -2.69
C SER A 387 2.71 13.11 -1.23
N PHE A 388 2.71 14.38 -0.81
CA PHE A 388 2.38 14.75 0.56
C PHE A 388 0.94 14.37 0.95
N LEU A 389 -0.03 14.77 0.13
CA LEU A 389 -1.45 14.48 0.40
C LEU A 389 -1.71 12.97 0.42
N PHE A 390 -1.14 12.25 -0.52
CA PHE A 390 -1.43 10.82 -0.66
C PHE A 390 -0.66 9.93 0.28
N THR A 391 0.51 10.31 0.74
CA THR A 391 1.22 9.60 1.80
C THR A 391 0.35 9.50 3.05
N THR A 392 -0.31 10.59 3.44
CA THR A 392 -1.18 10.60 4.62
C THR A 392 -2.43 9.73 4.43
N VAL A 393 -3.05 9.81 3.23
CA VAL A 393 -4.23 8.99 2.88
C VAL A 393 -3.88 7.50 2.82
N ALA A 394 -2.76 7.17 2.18
CA ALA A 394 -2.29 5.80 2.09
C ALA A 394 -1.99 5.21 3.48
N ALA A 395 -1.32 5.98 4.35
CA ALA A 395 -1.05 5.55 5.72
C ALA A 395 -2.33 5.25 6.50
N GLN A 396 -3.36 6.09 6.39
CA GLN A 396 -4.64 5.85 7.04
C GLN A 396 -5.36 4.62 6.46
N ALA A 397 -5.33 4.45 5.16
CA ALA A 397 -5.93 3.30 4.50
C ALA A 397 -5.24 1.99 4.90
N ILE A 398 -3.90 1.96 4.93
CA ILE A 398 -3.11 0.82 5.39
C ILE A 398 -3.40 0.49 6.85
N ALA A 399 -3.51 1.51 7.71
CA ALA A 399 -3.84 1.32 9.12
C ALA A 399 -5.21 0.62 9.33
N ILE A 400 -6.15 0.79 8.40
CA ILE A 400 -7.49 0.19 8.46
C ILE A 400 -7.56 -1.17 7.78
N VAL A 401 -7.03 -1.27 6.55
CA VAL A 401 -7.20 -2.45 5.69
C VAL A 401 -6.01 -3.41 5.76
N GLY A 402 -4.82 -2.90 6.10
CA GLY A 402 -3.58 -3.67 6.17
C GLY A 402 -2.75 -3.58 4.90
N THR A 403 -3.38 -3.65 3.74
CA THR A 403 -2.73 -3.47 2.44
C THR A 403 -3.00 -2.06 1.90
N ASN A 404 -2.18 -1.59 0.98
CA ASN A 404 -2.41 -0.31 0.33
C ASN A 404 -3.54 -0.42 -0.72
N PRO A 405 -4.79 -0.03 -0.42
CA PRO A 405 -5.89 -0.08 -1.38
C PRO A 405 -5.78 1.03 -2.43
N VAL A 406 -4.99 2.05 -2.12
CA VAL A 406 -4.66 3.14 -3.02
C VAL A 406 -3.36 2.75 -3.72
N SER A 407 -3.41 1.77 -4.61
CA SER A 407 -2.30 1.57 -5.52
C SER A 407 -2.03 2.89 -6.23
N GLY A 408 -0.76 3.26 -6.41
CA GLY A 408 -0.37 4.51 -7.10
C GLY A 408 -1.10 4.69 -8.44
N MET A 409 -1.56 3.60 -9.05
CA MET A 409 -2.38 3.57 -10.25
C MET A 409 -3.73 4.25 -10.08
N THR A 410 -4.46 3.98 -8.99
CA THR A 410 -5.80 4.56 -8.78
C THR A 410 -5.74 6.07 -8.77
N LEU A 411 -4.68 6.59 -8.21
CA LEU A 411 -4.45 8.01 -7.98
C LEU A 411 -3.85 8.70 -9.16
N MET A 412 -2.81 8.13 -9.75
CA MET A 412 -2.20 8.64 -10.98
C MET A 412 -3.17 8.56 -12.15
N THR A 413 -3.96 7.49 -12.26
CA THR A 413 -4.98 7.37 -13.31
C THR A 413 -6.04 8.44 -13.16
N LEU A 414 -6.46 8.79 -11.93
CA LEU A 414 -7.46 9.84 -11.69
C LEU A 414 -6.91 11.22 -12.04
N ILE A 415 -5.67 11.53 -11.62
CA ILE A 415 -5.01 12.80 -11.91
C ILE A 415 -4.67 12.92 -13.39
N ILE A 416 -4.07 11.90 -13.98
CA ILE A 416 -3.71 11.91 -15.40
C ILE A 416 -4.97 11.91 -16.25
N SER A 417 -6.02 11.16 -15.91
CA SER A 417 -7.28 11.20 -16.62
C SER A 417 -7.94 12.58 -16.52
N CYS A 418 -8.00 13.19 -15.32
CA CYS A 418 -8.53 14.53 -15.19
C CYS A 418 -7.72 15.57 -15.98
N LEU A 419 -6.38 15.51 -15.95
CA LEU A 419 -5.51 16.43 -16.66
C LEU A 419 -5.54 16.20 -18.18
N LEU A 420 -5.61 14.96 -18.64
CA LEU A 420 -5.67 14.62 -20.07
C LEU A 420 -7.05 14.89 -20.68
N TYR A 421 -8.13 14.67 -19.93
CA TYR A 421 -9.48 14.97 -20.39
C TYR A 421 -9.81 16.47 -20.35
N THR A 422 -9.13 17.25 -19.50
CA THR A 422 -9.33 18.71 -19.42
C THR A 422 -8.39 19.49 -20.33
N SER A 423 -7.30 18.89 -20.82
CA SER A 423 -6.44 19.53 -21.82
C SER A 423 -6.89 19.14 -23.23
N PRO A 424 -7.15 20.11 -24.15
CA PRO A 424 -7.51 19.79 -25.53
C PRO A 424 -6.37 19.00 -26.19
N SER A 425 -6.70 17.79 -26.63
CA SER A 425 -5.73 16.91 -27.30
C SER A 425 -5.14 17.60 -28.53
N PRO A 426 -3.84 17.47 -28.82
CA PRO A 426 -3.27 17.92 -30.10
C PRO A 426 -4.01 17.36 -31.32
N ARG A 427 -4.64 16.18 -31.20
CA ARG A 427 -5.49 15.57 -32.26
C ARG A 427 -6.82 16.30 -32.42
N ASP A 428 -7.39 16.93 -31.41
CA ASP A 428 -8.61 17.71 -31.55
C ASP A 428 -8.35 19.04 -32.24
N ARG A 429 -7.15 19.60 -32.15
CA ARG A 429 -6.73 20.78 -32.94
C ARG A 429 -6.52 20.50 -34.39
N THR A 430 -6.17 19.26 -34.77
CA THR A 430 -6.02 18.87 -36.17
C THR A 430 -7.36 18.49 -36.81
N ARG A 431 -8.32 17.93 -36.04
CA ARG A 431 -9.67 17.66 -36.53
C ARG A 431 -10.51 18.93 -36.76
N SER A 432 -10.32 19.96 -35.95
CA SER A 432 -11.01 21.25 -36.17
C SER A 432 -10.47 22.09 -37.32
N ARG A 433 -9.40 21.64 -38.01
CA ARG A 433 -8.81 22.31 -39.18
C ARG A 433 -9.04 21.56 -40.50
N MET A 434 -9.83 20.50 -40.53
CA MET A 434 -10.27 19.93 -41.79
C MET A 434 -11.45 20.77 -42.31
N PRO A 435 -11.35 21.40 -43.51
CA PRO A 435 -12.47 22.10 -44.10
C PRO A 435 -13.58 21.09 -44.41
N SER A 436 -14.80 21.45 -43.99
CA SER A 436 -16.02 20.78 -44.41
C SER A 436 -16.28 21.08 -45.90
N SER A 437 -15.56 20.39 -46.80
CA SER A 437 -15.86 20.45 -48.22
C SER A 437 -15.17 19.29 -48.93
N ALA A 438 -15.87 18.19 -49.04
CA ALA A 438 -16.01 17.37 -50.22
C ALA A 438 -17.08 16.30 -49.95
#